data_d51e2a2ef9be6704034db0561404cd1d
#
_entry.id   d51e2a2ef9be6704034db0561404cd1d
#
_cell.length_a   1.000
_cell.length_b   1.000
_cell.length_c   1.000
_cell.angle_alpha   90.00
_cell.angle_beta   90.00
_cell.angle_gamma   90.00
#
_symmetry.space_group_name_H-M   'P 1'
#
loop_
_entity.id
_entity.type
_entity.pdbx_description
1 polymer ?
#
loop_
_entity_poly.entity_id
_entity_poly.type
_entity_poly.pdbx_seq_one_letter_code
_entity_poly.pdbx_strand_id
1 'polypeptide(L)'
;MCGIVGAVSSRNIVPILVEGLKRLEYRGYDSCGVAVHQGGELRRARSTSRVAELQANTLAEGVASGTGIAHTRWATHGAPAVHNAHPHFSAGPHVDAMVTGFGNLEDSNVAAGTVARIGLVHNGIIENHDELRAELRQRGYVFASQTDTEVIAHLVHSLYEGDLLDAAQRALPRLRGAYAIAVFCRDEPHRVVGARQGSPLVLGVGKEGENFLASDAMALAGVTDQIVYLEEGDVVDLQLGKTWISSADASGRYQRVQRTVRTVHAHSGAAELGPYRHYMQKEIFEQPRALADTLEGVEGVSPDLFGDSADRVFKDVDRVLILACGTSFYSGSTARYWLESIAGIPTTVEVASEYRYRDSVPDPRTLVVTITQSGETADTLAALKHARSLGMPHTLTICNVATSAMVRECALTYITRAGVEIGVASTKAFTTQLAGLYLLTLALAKVRGRLSDAQEAAELKALRHLPVALQAVLALEPQIIAWSEDFARKENALFLGRGLHYPIALEGALKLKEISYIHAEAYPAGELKHGPLALVTDQMPVVTVAPNDALLEKLKSNLQEVRARGGQLYVFADGDTHIENEPGVHVIRMPEHYGALSPILHVVPLQLLAYHTACARGTDVDKPRNLAKSVTVE
;
A
#
# COMPACT_ATOMS: atom_id res chain seq x y z
N MET A 1 1.32 4.90 6.54
CA MET A 1 0.34 4.04 7.24
C MET A 1 0.93 3.51 8.54
N CYS A 2 0.11 3.29 9.57
CA CYS A 2 0.55 2.86 10.88
C CYS A 2 0.64 1.33 11.01
N GLY A 3 1.47 0.82 11.94
CA GLY A 3 1.56 -0.59 12.28
C GLY A 3 1.21 -0.82 13.74
N ILE A 4 0.35 -1.80 14.02
CA ILE A 4 -0.01 -2.23 15.37
C ILE A 4 0.57 -3.63 15.62
N VAL A 5 1.12 -3.85 16.81
CA VAL A 5 1.42 -5.18 17.37
C VAL A 5 0.99 -5.18 18.83
N GLY A 6 0.24 -6.20 19.24
CA GLY A 6 -0.16 -6.43 20.63
C GLY A 6 0.09 -7.88 21.02
N ALA A 7 0.31 -8.15 22.29
CA ALA A 7 0.56 -9.50 22.76
C ALA A 7 0.14 -9.73 24.22
N VAL A 8 -0.34 -10.94 24.50
CA VAL A 8 -0.52 -11.49 25.84
C VAL A 8 0.12 -12.89 25.87
N SER A 9 1.10 -13.08 26.74
CA SER A 9 1.90 -14.29 26.84
C SER A 9 2.43 -14.50 28.27
N SER A 10 2.88 -15.68 28.57
CA SER A 10 3.64 -15.98 29.79
C SER A 10 5.13 -15.63 29.66
N ARG A 11 5.66 -15.54 28.45
CA ARG A 11 7.05 -15.13 28.18
C ARG A 11 7.19 -13.63 27.93
N ASN A 12 8.41 -13.14 27.88
CA ASN A 12 8.69 -11.76 27.52
C ASN A 12 8.32 -11.49 26.07
N ILE A 13 7.35 -10.56 25.85
CA ILE A 13 6.84 -10.21 24.52
C ILE A 13 7.54 -9.00 23.89
N VAL A 14 8.38 -8.29 24.64
CA VAL A 14 9.01 -7.05 24.13
C VAL A 14 9.81 -7.28 22.84
N PRO A 15 10.62 -8.37 22.72
CA PRO A 15 11.29 -8.68 21.46
C PRO A 15 10.31 -8.95 20.29
N ILE A 16 9.17 -9.58 20.58
CA ILE A 16 8.14 -9.89 19.57
C ILE A 16 7.48 -8.59 19.09
N LEU A 17 7.12 -7.70 20.02
CA LEU A 17 6.52 -6.40 19.69
C LEU A 17 7.44 -5.57 18.81
N VAL A 18 8.70 -5.44 19.21
CA VAL A 18 9.66 -4.60 18.48
C VAL A 18 10.03 -5.22 17.12
N GLU A 19 10.22 -6.52 17.05
CA GLU A 19 10.51 -7.20 15.78
C GLU A 19 9.31 -7.13 14.83
N GLY A 20 8.08 -7.26 15.35
CA GLY A 20 6.86 -7.05 14.58
C GLY A 20 6.76 -5.62 14.04
N LEU A 21 7.11 -4.61 14.84
CA LEU A 21 7.18 -3.22 14.36
C LEU A 21 8.22 -3.02 13.25
N LYS A 22 9.41 -3.64 13.35
CA LYS A 22 10.42 -3.58 12.28
C LYS A 22 9.88 -4.09 10.96
N ARG A 23 9.14 -5.19 11.00
CA ARG A 23 8.49 -5.76 9.82
C ARG A 23 7.38 -4.88 9.26
N LEU A 24 6.79 -4.01 10.08
CA LEU A 24 5.76 -3.05 9.67
C LEU A 24 6.31 -1.64 9.38
N GLU A 25 7.59 -1.38 9.64
CA GLU A 25 8.18 -0.04 9.51
C GLU A 25 8.05 0.54 8.09
N TYR A 26 8.00 -0.32 7.06
CA TYR A 26 7.74 0.12 5.69
C TYR A 26 6.37 0.78 5.49
N ARG A 27 5.43 0.56 6.43
CA ARG A 27 4.10 1.16 6.42
C ARG A 27 4.05 2.55 7.03
N GLY A 28 4.90 2.84 8.02
CA GLY A 28 4.95 4.14 8.70
C GLY A 28 6.17 4.23 9.58
N TYR A 29 6.83 5.36 9.56
CA TYR A 29 8.14 5.56 10.19
C TYR A 29 8.37 6.98 10.73
N ASP A 30 7.31 7.77 10.87
CA ASP A 30 7.40 9.14 11.43
C ASP A 30 7.66 9.11 12.94
N SER A 31 7.14 8.09 13.60
CA SER A 31 7.41 7.80 15.00
C SER A 31 7.06 6.35 15.33
N CYS A 32 7.60 5.85 16.43
CA CYS A 32 7.30 4.53 16.95
C CYS A 32 7.24 4.55 18.47
N GLY A 33 6.64 3.49 19.05
CA GLY A 33 6.61 3.32 20.47
C GLY A 33 6.08 1.97 20.92
N VAL A 34 6.36 1.65 22.16
CA VAL A 34 5.94 0.45 22.85
C VAL A 34 5.41 0.80 24.23
N ALA A 35 4.35 0.13 24.66
CA ALA A 35 3.88 0.19 26.04
C ALA A 35 3.63 -1.21 26.56
N VAL A 36 4.01 -1.42 27.83
CA VAL A 36 3.93 -2.73 28.50
C VAL A 36 3.38 -2.58 29.92
N HIS A 37 2.82 -3.67 30.43
CA HIS A 37 2.45 -3.80 31.83
C HIS A 37 3.62 -4.39 32.59
N GLN A 38 4.24 -3.64 33.50
CA GLN A 38 5.38 -4.10 34.29
C GLN A 38 5.29 -3.60 35.74
N GLY A 39 5.39 -4.51 36.68
CA GLY A 39 5.41 -4.18 38.10
C GLY A 39 4.14 -3.52 38.65
N GLY A 40 2.97 -3.81 38.05
CA GLY A 40 1.69 -3.21 38.43
C GLY A 40 1.43 -1.82 37.81
N GLU A 41 2.30 -1.38 36.90
CA GLU A 41 2.20 -0.10 36.21
C GLU A 41 2.23 -0.24 34.70
N LEU A 42 1.72 0.76 33.99
CA LEU A 42 1.92 0.89 32.56
C LEU A 42 3.19 1.70 32.31
N ARG A 43 4.10 1.16 31.49
CA ARG A 43 5.32 1.83 31.05
C ARG A 43 5.32 1.97 29.55
N ARG A 44 5.86 3.08 29.05
CA ARG A 44 5.97 3.28 27.60
C ARG A 44 7.31 3.94 27.23
N ALA A 45 7.76 3.63 26.00
CA ALA A 45 8.82 4.35 25.31
C ALA A 45 8.31 4.79 23.93
N ARG A 46 8.64 6.00 23.51
CA ARG A 46 8.28 6.59 22.22
C ARG A 46 9.48 7.28 21.58
N SER A 47 9.55 7.26 20.26
CA SER A 47 10.62 7.92 19.51
C SER A 47 10.09 8.45 18.18
N THR A 48 10.67 9.54 17.68
CA THR A 48 10.53 10.02 16.30
C THR A 48 11.61 9.43 15.37
N SER A 49 12.43 8.50 15.89
CA SER A 49 13.44 7.75 15.13
C SER A 49 12.91 6.41 14.65
N ARG A 50 13.76 5.65 13.95
CA ARG A 50 13.46 4.31 13.46
C ARG A 50 13.30 3.28 14.59
N VAL A 51 12.58 2.21 14.34
CA VAL A 51 12.32 1.11 15.31
C VAL A 51 13.61 0.49 15.85
N ALA A 52 14.71 0.55 15.09
CA ALA A 52 16.02 0.06 15.54
C ALA A 52 16.53 0.79 16.79
N GLU A 53 16.29 2.10 16.90
CA GLU A 53 16.66 2.89 18.07
C GLU A 53 15.75 2.55 19.28
N LEU A 54 14.44 2.43 19.04
CA LEU A 54 13.50 1.98 20.07
C LEU A 54 13.92 0.60 20.61
N GLN A 55 14.37 -0.31 19.74
CA GLN A 55 14.89 -1.61 20.15
C GLN A 55 16.14 -1.49 21.03
N ALA A 56 17.11 -0.68 20.64
CA ALA A 56 18.33 -0.50 21.41
C ALA A 56 18.02 0.03 22.82
N ASN A 57 17.11 0.98 22.95
CA ASN A 57 16.68 1.55 24.21
C ASN A 57 15.96 0.53 25.10
N THR A 58 15.02 -0.25 24.54
CA THR A 58 14.30 -1.29 25.31
C THR A 58 15.22 -2.42 25.80
N LEU A 59 16.24 -2.78 25.01
CA LEU A 59 17.25 -3.79 25.40
C LEU A 59 18.18 -3.27 26.49
N ALA A 60 18.65 -2.01 26.37
CA ALA A 60 19.56 -1.41 27.35
C ALA A 60 18.92 -1.28 28.75
N GLU A 61 17.61 -1.10 28.81
CA GLU A 61 16.86 -0.98 30.07
C GLU A 61 16.31 -2.30 30.62
N GLY A 62 16.54 -3.41 29.92
CA GLY A 62 16.12 -4.73 30.38
C GLY A 62 14.61 -4.87 30.57
N VAL A 63 13.81 -4.21 29.74
CA VAL A 63 12.34 -4.26 29.84
C VAL A 63 11.84 -5.65 29.49
N ALA A 64 11.09 -6.27 30.39
CA ALA A 64 10.49 -7.58 30.22
C ALA A 64 9.02 -7.55 30.68
N SER A 65 8.12 -8.06 29.84
CA SER A 65 6.69 -8.11 30.14
C SER A 65 6.01 -9.22 29.35
N GLY A 66 4.93 -9.77 29.91
CA GLY A 66 4.04 -10.71 29.23
C GLY A 66 2.87 -10.01 28.51
N THR A 67 2.65 -8.71 28.70
CA THR A 67 1.50 -7.99 28.13
C THR A 67 1.94 -6.60 27.64
N GLY A 68 1.59 -6.28 26.40
CA GLY A 68 1.89 -4.96 25.85
C GLY A 68 1.36 -4.74 24.45
N ILE A 69 1.50 -3.50 24.00
CA ILE A 69 1.13 -3.00 22.68
C ILE A 69 2.27 -2.14 22.10
N ALA A 70 2.40 -2.14 20.80
CA ALA A 70 3.42 -1.35 20.11
C ALA A 70 2.88 -0.80 18.78
N HIS A 71 3.50 0.28 18.31
CA HIS A 71 3.00 1.03 17.17
C HIS A 71 4.12 1.69 16.36
N THR A 72 3.97 1.70 15.03
CA THR A 72 4.65 2.63 14.13
C THR A 72 3.63 3.58 13.54
N ARG A 73 3.93 4.87 13.57
CA ARG A 73 2.98 5.93 13.19
C ARG A 73 3.35 6.55 11.85
N TRP A 74 2.31 6.75 11.06
CA TRP A 74 2.24 7.73 9.98
C TRP A 74 1.37 8.88 10.44
N ALA A 75 1.91 10.10 10.46
CA ALA A 75 1.24 11.26 11.03
C ALA A 75 0.05 11.70 10.16
N THR A 76 -1.16 11.61 10.70
CA THR A 76 -2.40 12.17 10.13
C THR A 76 -2.85 13.42 10.91
N HIS A 77 -2.89 13.33 12.24
CA HIS A 77 -3.25 14.41 13.15
C HIS A 77 -2.09 14.74 14.09
N GLY A 78 -1.62 15.98 14.06
CA GLY A 78 -0.45 16.45 14.82
C GLY A 78 0.89 16.08 14.15
N ALA A 79 1.86 16.99 14.26
CA ALA A 79 3.18 16.84 13.66
C ALA A 79 3.92 15.59 14.16
N PRO A 80 4.92 15.07 13.42
CA PRO A 80 5.84 14.05 13.92
C PRO A 80 6.66 14.58 15.13
N ALA A 81 6.13 14.33 16.32
CA ALA A 81 6.73 14.73 17.59
C ALA A 81 6.48 13.64 18.64
N VAL A 82 7.34 13.53 19.65
CA VAL A 82 7.25 12.47 20.67
C VAL A 82 5.89 12.48 21.38
N HIS A 83 5.35 13.66 21.72
CA HIS A 83 4.06 13.76 22.39
C HIS A 83 2.87 13.29 21.52
N ASN A 84 3.02 13.27 20.19
CA ASN A 84 2.05 12.76 19.24
C ASN A 84 2.31 11.29 18.85
N ALA A 85 3.43 10.70 19.27
CA ALA A 85 3.72 9.30 19.00
C ALA A 85 2.85 8.37 19.88
N HIS A 86 2.42 7.25 19.30
CA HIS A 86 1.71 6.20 20.04
C HIS A 86 2.69 5.28 20.78
N PRO A 87 2.26 4.60 21.84
CA PRO A 87 0.94 4.56 22.51
C PRO A 87 0.59 5.83 23.28
N HIS A 88 -0.72 6.16 23.33
CA HIS A 88 -1.26 7.18 24.22
C HIS A 88 -1.78 6.56 25.52
N PHE A 89 -1.69 7.33 26.60
CA PHE A 89 -2.12 6.93 27.93
C PHE A 89 -3.23 7.84 28.45
N SER A 90 -4.08 7.29 29.31
CA SER A 90 -5.07 8.03 30.08
C SER A 90 -4.96 7.70 31.56
N ALA A 91 -4.80 8.73 32.38
CA ALA A 91 -4.70 8.60 33.84
C ALA A 91 -6.02 8.98 34.57
N GLY A 92 -6.96 9.62 33.87
CA GLY A 92 -8.25 10.04 34.40
C GLY A 92 -8.48 11.56 34.32
N PRO A 93 -9.65 12.02 34.78
CA PRO A 93 -9.96 13.43 34.81
C PRO A 93 -9.08 14.17 35.83
N HIS A 94 -8.75 15.43 35.51
CA HIS A 94 -7.90 16.34 36.31
C HIS A 94 -6.45 15.86 36.53
N VAL A 95 -5.99 14.90 35.70
CA VAL A 95 -4.64 14.36 35.74
C VAL A 95 -4.05 14.47 34.34
N ASP A 96 -2.87 15.08 34.21
CA ASP A 96 -2.10 15.00 32.99
C ASP A 96 -1.77 13.54 32.70
N ALA A 97 -1.78 13.13 31.43
CA ALA A 97 -1.45 11.77 31.01
C ALA A 97 0.06 11.54 31.18
N MET A 98 0.51 11.52 32.42
CA MET A 98 1.91 11.41 32.80
C MET A 98 2.30 9.96 32.99
N VAL A 99 3.52 9.63 32.64
CA VAL A 99 3.95 8.27 32.48
C VAL A 99 5.37 8.09 32.92
N THR A 100 5.61 7.01 33.64
CA THR A 100 6.96 6.47 33.75
C THR A 100 7.40 5.98 32.37
N GLY A 101 8.25 6.75 31.70
CA GLY A 101 8.97 6.31 30.50
C GLY A 101 10.15 5.41 30.93
N PHE A 102 10.68 4.63 30.01
CA PHE A 102 11.98 4.00 30.14
C PHE A 102 12.85 4.43 28.96
N GLY A 103 14.14 4.64 29.21
CA GLY A 103 15.09 5.15 28.22
C GLY A 103 15.32 6.66 28.25
N ASN A 104 16.35 7.10 27.51
CA ASN A 104 16.72 8.51 27.34
C ASN A 104 15.72 9.31 26.48
N LEU A 105 14.47 8.87 26.43
CA LEU A 105 13.43 9.52 25.67
C LEU A 105 12.89 10.70 26.46
N GLU A 106 12.78 11.86 25.82
CA GLU A 106 12.29 13.13 26.37
C GLU A 106 10.80 13.08 26.80
N ASP A 107 10.36 12.02 27.46
CA ASP A 107 9.06 11.96 28.15
C ASP A 107 9.18 12.53 29.59
N SER A 108 10.06 13.50 29.79
CA SER A 108 10.57 13.93 31.08
C SER A 108 9.69 14.86 31.93
N ASN A 109 8.37 14.90 31.67
CA ASN A 109 7.45 15.60 32.59
C ASN A 109 6.70 14.59 33.46
N VAL A 110 7.40 13.91 34.37
CA VAL A 110 6.82 13.01 35.36
C VAL A 110 6.61 13.74 36.67
N ALA A 111 5.37 14.03 37.04
CA ALA A 111 5.06 14.28 38.44
C ALA A 111 5.04 12.94 39.18
N ALA A 112 5.88 12.78 40.18
CA ALA A 112 5.96 11.56 40.98
C ALA A 112 4.58 11.21 41.55
N GLY A 113 4.06 10.01 41.20
CA GLY A 113 2.85 9.45 41.80
C GLY A 113 1.62 9.34 40.90
N THR A 114 1.69 9.72 39.63
CA THR A 114 0.55 9.58 38.70
C THR A 114 0.75 8.36 37.81
N VAL A 115 -0.15 7.37 37.92
CA VAL A 115 -0.05 6.11 37.20
C VAL A 115 -1.15 6.03 36.14
N ALA A 116 -0.77 5.94 34.88
CA ALA A 116 -1.70 5.75 33.78
C ALA A 116 -2.52 4.45 33.98
N ARG A 117 -3.80 4.49 33.61
CA ARG A 117 -4.72 3.35 33.76
C ARG A 117 -4.97 2.65 32.44
N ILE A 118 -5.17 3.42 31.36
CA ILE A 118 -5.45 2.90 30.02
C ILE A 118 -4.30 3.27 29.10
N GLY A 119 -3.83 2.31 28.30
CA GLY A 119 -2.89 2.51 27.21
C GLY A 119 -3.52 2.05 25.89
N LEU A 120 -3.36 2.85 24.81
CA LEU A 120 -4.02 2.61 23.53
C LEU A 120 -3.15 3.00 22.34
N VAL A 121 -3.24 2.20 21.28
CA VAL A 121 -2.73 2.49 19.93
C VAL A 121 -3.87 2.43 18.93
N HIS A 122 -3.74 3.19 17.83
CA HIS A 122 -4.79 3.34 16.82
C HIS A 122 -4.20 3.51 15.43
N ASN A 123 -4.76 2.78 14.48
CA ASN A 123 -4.61 3.00 13.04
C ASN A 123 -5.95 3.48 12.50
N GLY A 124 -5.99 4.60 11.82
CA GLY A 124 -7.21 5.17 11.27
C GLY A 124 -7.34 6.66 11.52
N ILE A 125 -8.53 7.17 11.29
CA ILE A 125 -8.92 8.56 11.56
C ILE A 125 -10.31 8.56 12.16
N ILE A 126 -10.46 9.27 13.30
CA ILE A 126 -11.75 9.50 13.95
C ILE A 126 -12.24 10.91 13.58
N GLU A 127 -13.23 10.97 12.70
CA GLU A 127 -13.76 12.22 12.12
C GLU A 127 -14.39 13.14 13.16
N ASN A 128 -15.06 12.59 14.18
CA ASN A 128 -15.70 13.35 15.25
C ASN A 128 -14.82 13.57 16.50
N HIS A 129 -13.48 13.48 16.34
CA HIS A 129 -12.56 13.60 17.47
C HIS A 129 -12.65 14.94 18.19
N ASP A 130 -12.93 16.04 17.50
CA ASP A 130 -13.04 17.38 18.11
C ASP A 130 -14.27 17.51 19.02
N GLU A 131 -15.41 16.94 18.63
CA GLU A 131 -16.64 16.89 19.44
C GLU A 131 -16.39 16.09 20.73
N LEU A 132 -15.78 14.90 20.60
CA LEU A 132 -15.44 14.04 21.72
C LEU A 132 -14.38 14.69 22.63
N ARG A 133 -13.38 15.36 22.06
CA ARG A 133 -12.36 16.10 22.80
C ARG A 133 -12.98 17.22 23.64
N ALA A 134 -13.91 17.98 23.09
CA ALA A 134 -14.61 19.04 23.81
C ALA A 134 -15.41 18.50 25.00
N GLU A 135 -16.16 17.39 24.80
CA GLU A 135 -16.90 16.70 25.86
C GLU A 135 -15.95 16.20 26.98
N LEU A 136 -14.87 15.51 26.61
CA LEU A 136 -13.92 14.97 27.58
C LEU A 136 -13.21 16.07 28.38
N ARG A 137 -12.89 17.22 27.74
CA ARG A 137 -12.36 18.39 28.44
C ARG A 137 -13.36 18.93 29.48
N GLN A 138 -14.65 18.98 29.16
CA GLN A 138 -15.67 19.38 30.15
C GLN A 138 -15.75 18.40 31.33
N ARG A 139 -15.39 17.14 31.11
CA ARG A 139 -15.30 16.11 32.16
C ARG A 139 -13.96 16.13 32.89
N GLY A 140 -13.08 17.09 32.60
CA GLY A 140 -11.81 17.30 33.28
C GLY A 140 -10.63 16.53 32.69
N TYR A 141 -10.75 15.90 31.52
CA TYR A 141 -9.60 15.24 30.86
C TYR A 141 -8.64 16.27 30.25
N VAL A 142 -7.36 16.09 30.49
CA VAL A 142 -6.29 16.94 29.97
C VAL A 142 -5.62 16.22 28.79
N PHE A 143 -5.42 16.95 27.69
CA PHE A 143 -4.85 16.42 26.46
C PHE A 143 -3.41 16.93 26.29
N ALA A 144 -2.49 15.98 26.12
CA ALA A 144 -1.07 16.25 25.91
C ALA A 144 -0.69 16.25 24.42
N SER A 145 -1.56 15.72 23.55
CA SER A 145 -1.32 15.59 22.10
C SER A 145 -2.41 16.24 21.25
N GLN A 146 -2.11 16.38 19.97
CA GLN A 146 -3.09 16.80 18.95
C GLN A 146 -3.79 15.60 18.27
N THR A 147 -3.48 14.37 18.68
CA THR A 147 -3.98 13.17 18.00
C THR A 147 -5.44 12.85 18.37
N ASP A 148 -6.16 12.29 17.44
CA ASP A 148 -7.47 11.67 17.64
C ASP A 148 -7.37 10.41 18.53
N THR A 149 -6.23 9.75 18.54
CA THR A 149 -5.96 8.55 19.36
C THR A 149 -6.02 8.81 20.85
N GLU A 150 -5.52 9.95 21.32
CA GLU A 150 -5.63 10.32 22.74
C GLU A 150 -7.09 10.51 23.16
N VAL A 151 -7.94 10.99 22.23
CA VAL A 151 -9.39 11.10 22.46
C VAL A 151 -10.00 9.72 22.71
N ILE A 152 -9.61 8.70 21.94
CA ILE A 152 -10.11 7.33 22.15
C ILE A 152 -9.64 6.79 23.51
N ALA A 153 -8.38 7.01 23.88
CA ALA A 153 -7.84 6.55 25.17
C ALA A 153 -8.62 7.17 26.36
N HIS A 154 -8.89 8.46 26.31
CA HIS A 154 -9.70 9.13 27.33
C HIS A 154 -11.15 8.70 27.32
N LEU A 155 -11.74 8.46 26.13
CA LEU A 155 -13.11 7.97 26.02
C LEU A 155 -13.27 6.59 26.64
N VAL A 156 -12.40 5.63 26.32
CA VAL A 156 -12.40 4.28 26.91
C VAL A 156 -12.23 4.39 28.44
N HIS A 157 -11.28 5.21 28.91
CA HIS A 157 -11.09 5.42 30.35
C HIS A 157 -12.36 5.98 31.02
N SER A 158 -13.03 6.92 30.38
CA SER A 158 -14.23 7.57 30.94
C SER A 158 -15.42 6.62 31.08
N LEU A 159 -15.39 5.47 30.41
CA LEU A 159 -16.41 4.42 30.43
C LEU A 159 -15.96 3.16 31.19
N TYR A 160 -14.71 3.16 31.70
CA TYR A 160 -14.16 2.02 32.40
C TYR A 160 -14.72 1.90 33.83
N GLU A 161 -15.41 0.81 34.10
CA GLU A 161 -16.05 0.48 35.38
C GLU A 161 -15.55 -0.86 35.95
N GLY A 162 -14.33 -1.30 35.58
CA GLY A 162 -13.71 -2.54 36.06
C GLY A 162 -13.67 -3.68 35.03
N ASP A 163 -14.15 -3.44 33.79
CA ASP A 163 -14.03 -4.37 32.65
C ASP A 163 -13.63 -3.60 31.40
N LEU A 164 -12.44 -3.91 30.88
CA LEU A 164 -11.89 -3.24 29.70
C LEU A 164 -12.68 -3.54 28.42
N LEU A 165 -13.20 -4.78 28.29
CA LEU A 165 -14.01 -5.14 27.13
C LEU A 165 -15.32 -4.36 27.09
N ASP A 166 -16.02 -4.27 28.22
CA ASP A 166 -17.24 -3.47 28.33
C ASP A 166 -16.98 -2.00 28.02
N ALA A 167 -15.92 -1.42 28.59
CA ALA A 167 -15.55 -0.04 28.32
C ALA A 167 -15.26 0.22 26.84
N ALA A 168 -14.53 -0.69 26.18
CA ALA A 168 -14.25 -0.60 24.76
C ALA A 168 -15.55 -0.72 23.92
N GLN A 169 -16.38 -1.73 24.19
CA GLN A 169 -17.64 -1.95 23.48
C GLN A 169 -18.62 -0.76 23.62
N ARG A 170 -18.60 -0.05 24.74
CA ARG A 170 -19.40 1.17 24.96
C ARG A 170 -18.77 2.40 24.27
N ALA A 171 -17.46 2.43 24.09
CA ALA A 171 -16.77 3.53 23.41
C ALA A 171 -16.94 3.49 21.89
N LEU A 172 -16.83 2.30 21.28
CA LEU A 172 -16.79 2.13 19.83
C LEU A 172 -17.98 2.72 19.07
N PRO A 173 -19.25 2.56 19.51
CA PRO A 173 -20.40 3.16 18.81
C PRO A 173 -20.40 4.69 18.80
N ARG A 174 -19.57 5.32 19.61
CA ARG A 174 -19.42 6.78 19.67
C ARG A 174 -18.41 7.34 18.68
N LEU A 175 -17.57 6.47 18.10
CA LEU A 175 -16.54 6.83 17.13
C LEU A 175 -17.15 6.86 15.73
N ARG A 176 -16.82 7.89 14.94
CA ARG A 176 -17.14 7.98 13.52
C ARG A 176 -15.83 7.98 12.74
N GLY A 177 -15.75 7.16 11.68
CA GLY A 177 -14.54 7.01 10.87
C GLY A 177 -13.95 5.62 10.92
N ALA A 178 -12.73 5.48 10.41
CA ALA A 178 -12.03 4.20 10.35
C ALA A 178 -11.08 4.02 11.54
N TYR A 179 -11.07 2.82 12.13
CA TYR A 179 -10.14 2.48 13.20
C TYR A 179 -9.74 1.00 13.22
N ALA A 180 -8.52 0.74 13.62
CA ALA A 180 -8.08 -0.48 14.27
C ALA A 180 -7.37 -0.06 15.57
N ILE A 181 -7.82 -0.58 16.70
CA ILE A 181 -7.26 -0.24 18.01
C ILE A 181 -6.74 -1.47 18.72
N ALA A 182 -5.71 -1.27 19.56
CA ALA A 182 -5.34 -2.19 20.63
C ALA A 182 -5.25 -1.37 21.93
N VAL A 183 -5.94 -1.85 22.95
CA VAL A 183 -6.04 -1.19 24.25
C VAL A 183 -5.77 -2.19 25.38
N PHE A 184 -5.07 -1.74 26.43
CA PHE A 184 -4.82 -2.53 27.63
C PHE A 184 -4.95 -1.64 28.88
N CYS A 185 -5.14 -2.29 30.03
CA CYS A 185 -5.44 -1.63 31.28
C CYS A 185 -4.44 -2.05 32.36
N ARG A 186 -4.02 -1.09 33.22
CA ARG A 186 -3.17 -1.38 34.37
C ARG A 186 -3.82 -2.40 35.33
N ASP A 187 -5.11 -2.27 35.54
CA ASP A 187 -5.83 -3.07 36.53
C ASP A 187 -6.19 -4.49 36.00
N GLU A 188 -5.91 -4.75 34.70
CA GLU A 188 -6.15 -6.05 34.04
C GLU A 188 -4.85 -6.52 33.31
N PRO A 189 -3.84 -6.97 34.06
CA PRO A 189 -2.45 -7.10 33.57
C PRO A 189 -2.23 -8.14 32.46
N HIS A 190 -3.14 -9.08 32.26
CA HIS A 190 -3.03 -10.15 31.26
C HIS A 190 -4.11 -10.05 30.18
N ARG A 191 -4.47 -8.83 29.80
CA ARG A 191 -5.54 -8.57 28.86
C ARG A 191 -5.19 -7.46 27.86
N VAL A 192 -5.48 -7.71 26.59
CA VAL A 192 -5.47 -6.72 25.51
C VAL A 192 -6.80 -6.84 24.77
N VAL A 193 -7.48 -5.73 24.55
CA VAL A 193 -8.71 -5.68 23.74
C VAL A 193 -8.37 -5.03 22.40
N GLY A 194 -8.75 -5.67 21.29
CA GLY A 194 -8.63 -5.13 19.95
C GLY A 194 -9.99 -4.89 19.33
N ALA A 195 -10.11 -3.90 18.45
CA ALA A 195 -11.32 -3.68 17.67
C ALA A 195 -10.97 -3.10 16.30
N ARG A 196 -11.81 -3.38 15.30
CA ARG A 196 -11.63 -2.83 13.97
C ARG A 196 -12.92 -2.35 13.32
N GLN A 197 -12.78 -1.26 12.55
CA GLN A 197 -13.77 -0.71 11.63
C GLN A 197 -13.00 0.02 10.52
N GLY A 198 -13.10 -0.42 9.28
CA GLY A 198 -12.40 0.20 8.15
C GLY A 198 -10.90 -0.12 8.06
N SER A 199 -10.16 -0.13 9.16
CA SER A 199 -8.72 -0.45 9.18
C SER A 199 -8.46 -1.94 9.49
N PRO A 200 -7.43 -2.59 8.90
CA PRO A 200 -7.17 -4.02 9.09
C PRO A 200 -6.63 -4.34 10.49
N LEU A 201 -7.08 -5.49 11.02
CA LEU A 201 -6.57 -6.08 12.25
C LEU A 201 -6.69 -7.60 12.19
N VAL A 202 -5.68 -8.32 12.67
CA VAL A 202 -5.64 -9.77 12.72
C VAL A 202 -5.31 -10.27 14.12
N LEU A 203 -5.88 -11.41 14.50
CA LEU A 203 -5.54 -12.15 15.68
C LEU A 203 -4.56 -13.29 15.29
N GLY A 204 -3.42 -13.37 15.95
CA GLY A 204 -2.49 -14.49 15.87
C GLY A 204 -2.71 -15.43 17.05
N VAL A 205 -2.99 -16.70 16.76
CA VAL A 205 -3.10 -17.74 17.78
C VAL A 205 -1.73 -18.40 17.97
N GLY A 206 -1.12 -18.18 19.11
CA GLY A 206 0.18 -18.73 19.43
C GLY A 206 0.11 -20.12 20.08
N LYS A 207 1.28 -20.65 20.43
CA LYS A 207 1.42 -21.89 21.20
C LYS A 207 1.30 -21.57 22.70
N GLU A 208 0.98 -22.59 23.51
CA GLU A 208 0.97 -22.47 24.98
C GLU A 208 0.09 -21.35 25.56
N GLY A 209 -0.98 -20.99 24.84
CA GLY A 209 -1.94 -19.96 25.29
C GLY A 209 -1.51 -18.53 25.01
N GLU A 210 -0.47 -18.31 24.21
CA GLU A 210 -0.10 -16.99 23.73
C GLU A 210 -1.11 -16.47 22.70
N ASN A 211 -1.39 -15.18 22.76
CA ASN A 211 -2.28 -14.53 21.80
C ASN A 211 -1.69 -13.21 21.36
N PHE A 212 -1.78 -12.94 20.07
CA PHE A 212 -1.18 -11.77 19.41
C PHE A 212 -2.22 -11.00 18.62
N LEU A 213 -2.00 -9.72 18.51
CA LEU A 213 -2.78 -8.81 17.68
C LEU A 213 -1.83 -8.07 16.76
N ALA A 214 -2.19 -7.92 15.49
CA ALA A 214 -1.39 -7.13 14.56
C ALA A 214 -2.26 -6.49 13.47
N SER A 215 -1.79 -5.39 12.92
CA SER A 215 -2.44 -4.78 11.75
C SER A 215 -2.15 -5.53 10.44
N ASP A 216 -1.17 -6.46 10.45
CA ASP A 216 -0.82 -7.33 9.33
C ASP A 216 -0.18 -8.62 9.85
N ALA A 217 -0.52 -9.74 9.19
CA ALA A 217 0.04 -11.05 9.53
C ALA A 217 1.58 -11.11 9.42
N MET A 218 2.19 -10.29 8.56
CA MET A 218 3.66 -10.21 8.45
C MET A 218 4.36 -9.81 9.75
N ALA A 219 3.72 -9.02 10.60
CA ALA A 219 4.28 -8.68 11.92
C ALA A 219 4.50 -9.91 12.80
N LEU A 220 3.69 -10.94 12.58
CA LEU A 220 3.71 -12.18 13.36
C LEU A 220 4.51 -13.32 12.69
N ALA A 221 5.17 -13.05 11.56
CA ALA A 221 6.01 -14.03 10.88
C ALA A 221 7.10 -14.57 11.84
N GLY A 222 7.26 -15.90 11.89
CA GLY A 222 8.18 -16.57 12.84
C GLY A 222 7.69 -16.60 14.29
N VAL A 223 6.52 -16.01 14.60
CA VAL A 223 5.86 -16.10 15.92
C VAL A 223 4.71 -17.11 15.86
N THR A 224 3.80 -16.91 14.91
CA THR A 224 2.72 -17.86 14.62
C THR A 224 2.33 -17.78 13.14
N ASP A 225 1.89 -18.91 12.59
CA ASP A 225 1.28 -19.03 11.26
C ASP A 225 -0.25 -19.16 11.32
N GLN A 226 -0.83 -19.24 12.54
CA GLN A 226 -2.26 -19.39 12.75
C GLN A 226 -2.91 -18.02 12.90
N ILE A 227 -3.51 -17.53 11.84
CA ILE A 227 -4.04 -16.17 11.73
C ILE A 227 -5.56 -16.19 11.57
N VAL A 228 -6.24 -15.34 12.34
CA VAL A 228 -7.66 -15.02 12.19
C VAL A 228 -7.77 -13.61 11.69
N TYR A 229 -8.35 -13.43 10.52
CA TYR A 229 -8.68 -12.10 9.99
C TYR A 229 -10.00 -11.62 10.61
N LEU A 230 -9.93 -10.51 11.34
CA LEU A 230 -11.12 -9.91 11.93
C LEU A 230 -11.97 -9.24 10.83
N GLU A 231 -13.28 -9.30 11.00
CA GLU A 231 -14.24 -8.66 10.11
C GLU A 231 -14.66 -7.27 10.62
N GLU A 232 -15.41 -6.51 9.82
CA GLU A 232 -15.90 -5.18 10.21
C GLU A 232 -16.76 -5.24 11.46
N GLY A 233 -16.46 -4.39 12.44
CA GLY A 233 -17.16 -4.33 13.71
C GLY A 233 -16.75 -5.40 14.73
N ASP A 234 -15.75 -6.25 14.40
CA ASP A 234 -15.25 -7.23 15.36
C ASP A 234 -14.48 -6.56 16.50
N VAL A 235 -14.74 -7.07 17.70
CA VAL A 235 -14.00 -6.77 18.93
C VAL A 235 -13.41 -8.08 19.44
N VAL A 236 -12.10 -8.10 19.67
CA VAL A 236 -11.38 -9.28 20.16
C VAL A 236 -10.84 -9.01 21.57
N ASP A 237 -11.07 -9.94 22.46
CA ASP A 237 -10.55 -9.95 23.82
C ASP A 237 -9.47 -11.01 23.93
N LEU A 238 -8.22 -10.57 24.04
CA LEU A 238 -7.04 -11.42 24.23
C LEU A 238 -6.75 -11.51 25.72
N GLN A 239 -6.74 -12.75 26.21
CA GLN A 239 -6.28 -13.08 27.56
C GLN A 239 -5.28 -14.22 27.48
N LEU A 240 -4.52 -14.44 28.54
CA LEU A 240 -3.60 -15.57 28.62
C LEU A 240 -4.40 -16.89 28.54
N GLY A 241 -4.12 -17.70 27.52
CA GLY A 241 -4.79 -18.98 27.29
C GLY A 241 -6.21 -18.90 26.74
N LYS A 242 -6.73 -17.69 26.48
CA LYS A 242 -8.13 -17.52 26.03
C LYS A 242 -8.25 -16.35 25.08
N THR A 243 -9.10 -16.50 24.05
CA THR A 243 -9.49 -15.42 23.17
C THR A 243 -10.97 -15.50 22.86
N TRP A 244 -11.62 -14.36 22.73
CA TRP A 244 -13.01 -14.27 22.29
C TRP A 244 -13.13 -13.18 21.24
N ILE A 245 -13.90 -13.45 20.21
CA ILE A 245 -14.30 -12.45 19.24
C ILE A 245 -15.78 -12.20 19.40
N SER A 246 -16.17 -10.94 19.41
CA SER A 246 -17.57 -10.52 19.45
C SER A 246 -17.83 -9.48 18.36
N SER A 247 -19.06 -9.44 17.87
CA SER A 247 -19.50 -8.46 16.88
C SER A 247 -20.86 -7.93 17.28
N ALA A 248 -21.14 -6.65 17.01
CA ALA A 248 -22.43 -6.04 17.32
C ALA A 248 -23.51 -6.53 16.34
N ASP A 249 -24.66 -6.93 16.85
CA ASP A 249 -25.86 -7.20 16.04
C ASP A 249 -26.53 -5.88 15.59
N ALA A 250 -27.60 -5.99 14.80
CA ALA A 250 -28.37 -4.84 14.31
C ALA A 250 -28.97 -3.96 15.44
N SER A 251 -29.04 -4.46 16.66
CA SER A 251 -29.48 -3.71 17.84
C SER A 251 -28.34 -3.06 18.63
N GLY A 252 -27.09 -3.24 18.16
CA GLY A 252 -25.88 -2.76 18.82
C GLY A 252 -25.40 -3.63 20.00
N ARG A 253 -25.99 -4.83 20.21
CA ARG A 253 -25.54 -5.75 21.25
C ARG A 253 -24.43 -6.65 20.75
N TYR A 254 -23.35 -6.73 21.50
CA TYR A 254 -22.22 -7.60 21.17
C TYR A 254 -22.53 -9.07 21.49
N GLN A 255 -22.31 -9.92 20.49
CA GLN A 255 -22.47 -11.38 20.61
C GLN A 255 -21.18 -12.06 20.19
N ARG A 256 -20.86 -13.19 20.83
CA ARG A 256 -19.71 -14.00 20.45
C ARG A 256 -19.89 -14.54 19.05
N VAL A 257 -18.84 -14.40 18.24
CA VAL A 257 -18.76 -14.93 16.88
C VAL A 257 -17.53 -15.83 16.74
N GLN A 258 -17.62 -16.76 15.81
CA GLN A 258 -16.46 -17.59 15.43
C GLN A 258 -15.93 -17.08 14.09
N ARG A 259 -14.59 -17.00 13.98
CA ARG A 259 -13.89 -16.66 12.74
C ARG A 259 -12.94 -17.79 12.37
N THR A 260 -12.72 -18.00 11.09
CA THR A 260 -11.88 -19.09 10.58
C THR A 260 -10.41 -18.78 10.84
N VAL A 261 -9.71 -19.73 11.48
CA VAL A 261 -8.25 -19.73 11.58
C VAL A 261 -7.68 -20.15 10.22
N ARG A 262 -6.76 -19.36 9.68
CA ARG A 262 -6.04 -19.66 8.43
C ARG A 262 -4.57 -19.86 8.72
N THR A 263 -3.97 -20.86 8.10
CA THR A 263 -2.51 -21.02 8.13
C THR A 263 -1.89 -20.13 7.07
N VAL A 264 -1.07 -19.17 7.51
CA VAL A 264 -0.41 -18.18 6.64
C VAL A 264 1.10 -18.40 6.75
N HIS A 265 1.70 -18.99 5.71
CA HIS A 265 3.15 -19.16 5.66
C HIS A 265 3.81 -17.84 5.21
N ALA A 266 4.14 -16.99 6.18
CA ALA A 266 4.97 -15.81 5.91
C ALA A 266 6.44 -16.24 5.80
N HIS A 267 7.00 -16.18 4.60
CA HIS A 267 8.42 -16.50 4.38
C HIS A 267 9.29 -15.35 4.91
N SER A 268 9.98 -15.58 6.00
CA SER A 268 10.93 -14.61 6.58
C SER A 268 12.07 -14.24 5.61
N GLY A 269 12.48 -15.16 4.73
CA GLY A 269 13.52 -14.92 3.71
C GLY A 269 13.10 -14.00 2.56
N ALA A 270 11.80 -13.77 2.34
CA ALA A 270 11.33 -12.88 1.28
C ALA A 270 11.69 -11.40 1.54
N ALA A 271 11.99 -11.04 2.78
CA ALA A 271 12.41 -9.70 3.18
C ALA A 271 13.94 -9.49 3.17
N GLU A 272 14.74 -10.50 2.75
CA GLU A 272 16.19 -10.34 2.67
C GLU A 272 16.59 -9.51 1.46
N LEU A 273 17.49 -8.53 1.67
CA LEU A 273 17.97 -7.64 0.63
C LEU A 273 18.82 -8.37 -0.41
N GLY A 274 19.56 -9.42 0.01
CA GLY A 274 20.46 -10.17 -0.84
C GLY A 274 21.65 -9.31 -1.31
N PRO A 275 22.10 -9.46 -2.57
CA PRO A 275 23.25 -8.73 -3.10
C PRO A 275 22.94 -7.28 -3.52
N TYR A 276 21.71 -6.85 -3.40
CA TYR A 276 21.26 -5.54 -3.84
C TYR A 276 21.52 -4.46 -2.77
N ARG A 277 21.67 -3.23 -3.23
CA ARG A 277 21.92 -2.08 -2.37
C ARG A 277 20.63 -1.59 -1.67
N HIS A 278 19.48 -1.72 -2.35
CA HIS A 278 18.18 -1.27 -1.90
C HIS A 278 17.09 -2.27 -2.31
N TYR A 279 15.97 -2.28 -1.59
CA TYR A 279 14.81 -3.12 -1.95
C TYR A 279 14.25 -2.77 -3.31
N MET A 280 14.12 -1.48 -3.63
CA MET A 280 13.64 -1.07 -4.95
C MET A 280 14.53 -1.60 -6.07
N GLN A 281 15.87 -1.59 -5.90
CA GLN A 281 16.77 -2.20 -6.88
C GLN A 281 16.50 -3.70 -7.04
N LYS A 282 16.42 -4.42 -5.92
CA LYS A 282 16.08 -5.84 -5.92
C LYS A 282 14.77 -6.10 -6.68
N GLU A 283 13.74 -5.33 -6.40
CA GLU A 283 12.40 -5.46 -6.97
C GLU A 283 12.36 -5.14 -8.47
N ILE A 284 13.16 -4.19 -8.93
CA ILE A 284 13.36 -3.92 -10.38
C ILE A 284 13.98 -5.13 -11.06
N PHE A 285 15.04 -5.71 -10.48
CA PHE A 285 15.74 -6.87 -11.06
C PHE A 285 14.99 -8.20 -10.87
N GLU A 286 14.05 -8.28 -9.96
CA GLU A 286 13.16 -9.45 -9.78
C GLU A 286 12.03 -9.52 -10.81
N GLN A 287 11.76 -8.47 -11.59
CA GLN A 287 10.62 -8.43 -12.52
C GLN A 287 10.55 -9.61 -13.50
N PRO A 288 11.66 -10.10 -14.09
CA PRO A 288 11.61 -11.29 -14.94
C PRO A 288 11.04 -12.51 -14.20
N ARG A 289 11.48 -12.74 -12.95
CA ARG A 289 10.99 -13.83 -12.11
C ARG A 289 9.55 -13.59 -11.68
N ALA A 290 9.23 -12.39 -11.23
CA ALA A 290 7.88 -12.04 -10.79
C ALA A 290 6.83 -12.23 -11.90
N LEU A 291 7.19 -11.93 -13.15
CA LEU A 291 6.33 -12.20 -14.30
C LEU A 291 6.20 -13.71 -14.58
N ALA A 292 7.28 -14.47 -14.47
CA ALA A 292 7.21 -15.92 -14.60
C ALA A 292 6.28 -16.53 -13.53
N ASP A 293 6.41 -16.10 -12.28
CA ASP A 293 5.56 -16.54 -11.16
C ASP A 293 4.10 -16.10 -11.36
N THR A 294 3.85 -14.92 -11.93
CA THR A 294 2.51 -14.42 -12.28
C THR A 294 1.82 -15.30 -13.33
N LEU A 295 2.59 -15.79 -14.28
CA LEU A 295 2.11 -16.60 -15.40
C LEU A 295 2.17 -18.11 -15.10
N GLU A 296 2.61 -18.50 -13.89
CA GLU A 296 2.67 -19.91 -13.50
C GLU A 296 1.28 -20.55 -13.54
N GLY A 297 1.17 -21.72 -14.18
CA GLY A 297 -0.08 -22.44 -14.35
C GLY A 297 -1.01 -21.88 -15.43
N VAL A 298 -0.61 -20.83 -16.16
CA VAL A 298 -1.36 -20.34 -17.33
C VAL A 298 -1.02 -21.18 -18.56
N GLU A 299 -1.74 -22.27 -18.76
CA GLU A 299 -1.58 -23.14 -19.93
C GLU A 299 -2.33 -22.63 -21.16
N GLY A 300 -3.47 -22.00 -20.96
CA GLY A 300 -4.35 -21.41 -21.97
C GLY A 300 -5.12 -20.21 -21.42
N VAL A 301 -5.76 -19.45 -22.28
CA VAL A 301 -6.62 -18.34 -21.87
C VAL A 301 -8.01 -18.90 -21.57
N SER A 302 -8.40 -18.85 -20.29
CA SER A 302 -9.73 -19.27 -19.82
C SER A 302 -10.27 -18.28 -18.78
N PRO A 303 -11.59 -18.04 -18.73
CA PRO A 303 -12.22 -17.32 -17.63
C PRO A 303 -11.88 -17.91 -16.25
N ASP A 304 -11.68 -19.22 -16.14
CA ASP A 304 -11.40 -19.93 -14.87
C ASP A 304 -10.14 -19.44 -14.18
N LEU A 305 -9.22 -18.76 -14.89
CA LEU A 305 -8.06 -18.08 -14.31
C LEU A 305 -8.48 -17.04 -13.25
N PHE A 306 -9.71 -16.55 -13.30
CA PHE A 306 -10.25 -15.51 -12.44
C PHE A 306 -11.23 -16.04 -11.38
N GLY A 307 -11.55 -17.33 -11.41
CA GLY A 307 -12.43 -18.01 -10.46
C GLY A 307 -13.62 -18.74 -11.13
N ASP A 308 -14.23 -19.63 -10.40
CA ASP A 308 -15.23 -20.60 -10.91
C ASP A 308 -16.46 -19.95 -11.58
N SER A 309 -16.83 -18.73 -11.18
CA SER A 309 -17.98 -18.02 -11.75
C SER A 309 -17.64 -17.10 -12.91
N ALA A 310 -16.38 -17.00 -13.30
CA ALA A 310 -15.90 -16.00 -14.26
C ALA A 310 -16.51 -16.18 -15.65
N ASP A 311 -16.67 -17.41 -16.14
CA ASP A 311 -17.28 -17.66 -17.46
C ASP A 311 -18.71 -17.07 -17.55
N ARG A 312 -19.52 -17.27 -16.51
CA ARG A 312 -20.87 -16.69 -16.43
C ARG A 312 -20.82 -15.17 -16.38
N VAL A 313 -19.97 -14.61 -15.53
CA VAL A 313 -19.85 -13.15 -15.36
C VAL A 313 -19.36 -12.48 -16.65
N PHE A 314 -18.35 -13.05 -17.31
CA PHE A 314 -17.78 -12.47 -18.54
C PHE A 314 -18.76 -12.51 -19.73
N LYS A 315 -19.71 -13.44 -19.74
CA LYS A 315 -20.81 -13.47 -20.71
C LYS A 315 -21.91 -12.46 -20.42
N ASP A 316 -22.09 -12.09 -19.16
CA ASP A 316 -23.15 -11.17 -18.72
C ASP A 316 -22.76 -9.70 -18.86
N VAL A 317 -21.48 -9.37 -18.74
CA VAL A 317 -20.99 -7.98 -18.75
C VAL A 317 -20.75 -7.45 -20.16
N ASP A 318 -21.02 -6.15 -20.37
CA ASP A 318 -20.78 -5.47 -21.64
C ASP A 318 -19.91 -4.22 -21.52
N ARG A 319 -19.46 -3.87 -20.31
CA ARG A 319 -18.53 -2.79 -20.03
C ARG A 319 -17.65 -3.10 -18.82
N VAL A 320 -16.55 -2.38 -18.71
CA VAL A 320 -15.60 -2.49 -17.59
C VAL A 320 -15.44 -1.13 -16.93
N LEU A 321 -15.48 -1.12 -15.60
CA LEU A 321 -15.10 0.01 -14.75
C LEU A 321 -13.88 -0.39 -13.92
N ILE A 322 -12.74 0.26 -14.12
CA ILE A 322 -11.52 0.03 -13.36
C ILE A 322 -11.40 1.10 -12.28
N LEU A 323 -11.22 0.67 -11.03
CA LEU A 323 -11.06 1.52 -9.86
C LEU A 323 -9.70 1.26 -9.21
N ALA A 324 -8.86 2.26 -9.15
CA ALA A 324 -7.52 2.15 -8.58
C ALA A 324 -6.93 3.51 -8.17
N CYS A 325 -5.80 3.48 -7.47
CA CYS A 325 -5.02 4.66 -7.07
C CYS A 325 -3.56 4.54 -7.57
N GLY A 326 -2.91 5.69 -7.80
CA GLY A 326 -1.48 5.80 -8.07
C GLY A 326 -1.00 4.89 -9.22
N THR A 327 0.07 4.16 -8.99
CA THR A 327 0.67 3.18 -9.93
C THR A 327 -0.36 2.20 -10.49
N SER A 328 -1.26 1.68 -9.64
CA SER A 328 -2.34 0.77 -10.08
C SER A 328 -3.37 1.46 -10.99
N PHE A 329 -3.64 2.75 -10.82
CA PHE A 329 -4.47 3.51 -11.73
C PHE A 329 -3.83 3.62 -13.13
N TYR A 330 -2.50 3.77 -13.22
CA TYR A 330 -1.81 3.81 -14.51
C TYR A 330 -1.76 2.43 -15.18
N SER A 331 -1.69 1.33 -14.43
CA SER A 331 -1.83 -0.02 -15.00
C SER A 331 -3.23 -0.22 -15.60
N GLY A 332 -4.28 0.23 -14.92
CA GLY A 332 -5.65 0.24 -15.42
C GLY A 332 -5.82 1.13 -16.66
N SER A 333 -5.18 2.30 -16.66
CA SER A 333 -5.19 3.22 -17.81
C SER A 333 -4.54 2.61 -19.05
N THR A 334 -3.50 1.80 -18.87
CA THR A 334 -2.89 1.00 -19.95
C THR A 334 -3.85 -0.09 -20.43
N ALA A 335 -4.44 -0.84 -19.50
CA ALA A 335 -5.36 -1.94 -19.81
C ALA A 335 -6.61 -1.47 -20.56
N ARG A 336 -7.07 -0.24 -20.36
CA ARG A 336 -8.19 0.33 -21.12
C ARG A 336 -7.96 0.23 -22.62
N TYR A 337 -6.76 0.55 -23.10
CA TYR A 337 -6.44 0.44 -24.54
C TYR A 337 -6.56 -1.02 -25.03
N TRP A 338 -6.10 -1.98 -24.24
CA TRP A 338 -6.21 -3.40 -24.58
C TRP A 338 -7.65 -3.89 -24.58
N LEU A 339 -8.41 -3.57 -23.52
CA LEU A 339 -9.81 -3.97 -23.38
C LEU A 339 -10.68 -3.42 -24.52
N GLU A 340 -10.47 -2.18 -24.93
CA GLU A 340 -11.21 -1.57 -26.03
C GLU A 340 -10.77 -2.11 -27.40
N SER A 341 -9.45 -2.22 -27.65
CA SER A 341 -8.95 -2.63 -28.99
C SER A 341 -9.00 -4.12 -29.22
N ILE A 342 -8.66 -4.95 -28.24
CA ILE A 342 -8.55 -6.42 -28.36
C ILE A 342 -9.89 -7.08 -27.99
N ALA A 343 -10.41 -6.79 -26.80
CA ALA A 343 -11.65 -7.40 -26.33
C ALA A 343 -12.92 -6.73 -26.89
N GLY A 344 -12.81 -5.50 -27.39
CA GLY A 344 -13.95 -4.73 -27.92
C GLY A 344 -14.99 -4.42 -26.83
N ILE A 345 -14.56 -4.14 -25.61
CA ILE A 345 -15.41 -3.84 -24.48
C ILE A 345 -15.16 -2.41 -23.98
N PRO A 346 -16.20 -1.54 -23.93
CA PRO A 346 -16.08 -0.19 -23.43
C PRO A 346 -15.51 -0.18 -22.00
N THR A 347 -14.48 0.63 -21.76
CA THR A 347 -13.76 0.63 -20.49
C THR A 347 -13.57 2.04 -19.97
N THR A 348 -13.96 2.25 -18.72
CA THR A 348 -13.70 3.47 -17.96
C THR A 348 -12.70 3.19 -16.84
N VAL A 349 -11.77 4.11 -16.61
CA VAL A 349 -10.80 4.02 -15.52
C VAL A 349 -10.95 5.24 -14.64
N GLU A 350 -11.16 5.05 -13.35
CA GLU A 350 -11.41 6.13 -12.40
C GLU A 350 -10.45 6.04 -11.22
N VAL A 351 -10.01 7.21 -10.73
CA VAL A 351 -9.28 7.30 -9.47
C VAL A 351 -10.22 6.95 -8.32
N ALA A 352 -9.86 5.96 -7.54
CA ALA A 352 -10.76 5.41 -6.52
C ALA A 352 -11.12 6.43 -5.42
N SER A 353 -10.19 7.32 -5.03
CA SER A 353 -10.45 8.39 -4.06
C SER A 353 -11.53 9.38 -4.50
N GLU A 354 -11.67 9.59 -5.82
CA GLU A 354 -12.70 10.47 -6.37
C GLU A 354 -14.01 9.71 -6.62
N TYR A 355 -13.91 8.47 -7.15
CA TYR A 355 -15.08 7.66 -7.47
C TYR A 355 -15.94 7.36 -6.25
N ARG A 356 -15.33 7.12 -5.08
CA ARG A 356 -16.03 6.77 -3.85
C ARG A 356 -17.05 7.80 -3.36
N TYR A 357 -16.92 9.05 -3.80
CA TYR A 357 -17.80 10.18 -3.43
C TYR A 357 -18.64 10.70 -4.58
N ARG A 358 -18.35 10.26 -5.79
CA ARG A 358 -19.01 10.78 -6.97
C ARG A 358 -20.38 10.12 -7.20
N ASP A 359 -21.40 10.91 -7.47
CA ASP A 359 -22.65 10.42 -8.04
C ASP A 359 -22.39 9.93 -9.45
N SER A 360 -22.40 8.62 -9.65
CA SER A 360 -22.22 7.98 -10.95
C SER A 360 -23.51 7.31 -11.42
N VAL A 361 -23.66 7.17 -12.74
CA VAL A 361 -24.79 6.41 -13.31
C VAL A 361 -24.38 4.94 -13.37
N PRO A 362 -24.96 4.07 -12.52
CA PRO A 362 -24.58 2.66 -12.51
C PRO A 362 -25.20 1.89 -13.68
N ASP A 363 -24.51 0.86 -14.10
CA ASP A 363 -25.05 -0.15 -15.01
C ASP A 363 -24.78 -1.55 -14.43
N PRO A 364 -25.80 -2.37 -14.15
CA PRO A 364 -25.63 -3.68 -13.51
C PRO A 364 -24.80 -4.67 -14.34
N ARG A 365 -24.65 -4.42 -15.64
CA ARG A 365 -23.83 -5.23 -16.55
C ARG A 365 -22.37 -4.75 -16.63
N THR A 366 -21.93 -4.00 -15.64
CA THR A 366 -20.54 -3.53 -15.49
C THR A 366 -19.71 -4.55 -14.72
N LEU A 367 -18.56 -4.94 -15.29
CA LEU A 367 -17.50 -5.59 -14.51
C LEU A 367 -16.69 -4.50 -13.79
N VAL A 368 -16.82 -4.43 -12.47
CA VAL A 368 -16.00 -3.54 -11.63
C VAL A 368 -14.69 -4.25 -11.33
N VAL A 369 -13.59 -3.71 -11.85
CA VAL A 369 -12.24 -4.25 -11.67
C VAL A 369 -11.47 -3.35 -10.72
N THR A 370 -11.01 -3.89 -9.59
CA THR A 370 -10.08 -3.20 -8.70
C THR A 370 -8.66 -3.68 -8.93
N ILE A 371 -7.70 -2.77 -8.84
CA ILE A 371 -6.27 -3.09 -8.98
C ILE A 371 -5.56 -2.58 -7.73
N THR A 372 -4.82 -3.45 -7.05
CA THR A 372 -4.11 -3.08 -5.84
C THR A 372 -2.95 -4.04 -5.57
N GLN A 373 -1.85 -3.52 -5.03
CA GLN A 373 -0.72 -4.35 -4.61
C GLN A 373 -1.01 -5.01 -3.26
N SER A 374 -1.41 -4.23 -2.26
CA SER A 374 -1.64 -4.71 -0.88
C SER A 374 -3.00 -5.36 -0.66
N GLY A 375 -4.00 -4.96 -1.47
CA GLY A 375 -5.40 -5.32 -1.26
C GLY A 375 -6.06 -4.67 -0.05
N GLU A 376 -5.41 -3.65 0.54
CA GLU A 376 -5.84 -2.96 1.75
C GLU A 376 -5.98 -1.43 1.55
N THR A 377 -5.91 -0.93 0.32
CA THR A 377 -6.02 0.51 0.02
C THR A 377 -7.43 0.99 0.36
N ALA A 378 -7.55 1.91 1.30
CA ALA A 378 -8.83 2.37 1.84
C ALA A 378 -9.75 2.93 0.76
N ASP A 379 -9.24 3.83 -0.09
CA ASP A 379 -10.02 4.44 -1.17
C ASP A 379 -10.53 3.40 -2.17
N THR A 380 -9.70 2.42 -2.54
CA THR A 380 -10.10 1.38 -3.50
C THR A 380 -11.16 0.46 -2.91
N LEU A 381 -11.04 0.09 -1.62
CA LEU A 381 -12.06 -0.68 -0.92
C LEU A 381 -13.38 0.08 -0.79
N ALA A 382 -13.33 1.36 -0.45
CA ALA A 382 -14.51 2.21 -0.35
C ALA A 382 -15.17 2.41 -1.71
N ALA A 383 -14.40 2.63 -2.78
CA ALA A 383 -14.90 2.74 -4.15
C ALA A 383 -15.58 1.46 -4.63
N LEU A 384 -15.03 0.28 -4.30
CA LEU A 384 -15.67 -1.01 -4.58
C LEU A 384 -17.02 -1.13 -3.86
N LYS A 385 -17.06 -0.82 -2.56
CA LYS A 385 -18.29 -0.86 -1.75
C LYS A 385 -19.34 0.12 -2.30
N HIS A 386 -18.91 1.32 -2.70
CA HIS A 386 -19.76 2.31 -3.34
C HIS A 386 -20.35 1.78 -4.64
N ALA A 387 -19.54 1.23 -5.55
CA ALA A 387 -20.02 0.65 -6.81
C ALA A 387 -21.06 -0.47 -6.58
N ARG A 388 -20.81 -1.36 -5.60
CA ARG A 388 -21.76 -2.41 -5.22
C ARG A 388 -23.07 -1.83 -4.67
N SER A 389 -23.01 -0.81 -3.84
CA SER A 389 -24.21 -0.14 -3.27
C SER A 389 -25.07 0.53 -4.36
N LEU A 390 -24.47 0.92 -5.47
CA LEU A 390 -25.15 1.45 -6.65
C LEU A 390 -25.77 0.36 -7.54
N GLY A 391 -25.58 -0.93 -7.22
CA GLY A 391 -26.18 -2.06 -7.95
C GLY A 391 -25.31 -2.66 -9.05
N MET A 392 -23.98 -2.52 -8.98
CA MET A 392 -23.01 -3.20 -9.85
C MET A 392 -22.45 -4.45 -9.16
N PRO A 393 -23.01 -5.64 -9.39
CA PRO A 393 -22.70 -6.84 -8.60
C PRO A 393 -21.44 -7.58 -9.06
N HIS A 394 -21.00 -7.39 -10.30
CA HIS A 394 -19.90 -8.13 -10.91
C HIS A 394 -18.56 -7.48 -10.53
N THR A 395 -17.81 -8.12 -9.64
CA THR A 395 -16.57 -7.58 -9.10
C THR A 395 -15.40 -8.51 -9.34
N LEU A 396 -14.24 -7.94 -9.71
CA LEU A 396 -12.99 -8.64 -9.93
C LEU A 396 -11.85 -7.83 -9.33
N THR A 397 -10.86 -8.49 -8.74
CA THR A 397 -9.63 -7.82 -8.32
C THR A 397 -8.38 -8.44 -8.94
N ILE A 398 -7.47 -7.57 -9.37
CA ILE A 398 -6.07 -7.92 -9.68
C ILE A 398 -5.25 -7.51 -8.47
N CYS A 399 -4.77 -8.48 -7.68
CA CYS A 399 -4.15 -8.23 -6.39
C CYS A 399 -2.92 -9.11 -6.18
N ASN A 400 -1.94 -8.63 -5.43
CA ASN A 400 -0.76 -9.44 -5.10
C ASN A 400 -0.92 -10.25 -3.81
N VAL A 401 -1.71 -9.77 -2.84
CA VAL A 401 -1.88 -10.41 -1.53
C VAL A 401 -3.19 -11.20 -1.50
N ALA A 402 -3.07 -12.53 -1.60
CA ALA A 402 -4.22 -13.44 -1.71
C ALA A 402 -5.17 -13.44 -0.49
N THR A 403 -4.70 -13.02 0.67
CA THR A 403 -5.46 -13.01 1.93
C THR A 403 -6.02 -11.62 2.28
N SER A 404 -5.88 -10.64 1.38
CA SER A 404 -6.25 -9.24 1.63
C SER A 404 -7.77 -9.03 1.69
N ALA A 405 -8.18 -7.87 2.22
CA ALA A 405 -9.58 -7.47 2.28
C ALA A 405 -10.21 -7.39 0.88
N MET A 406 -9.49 -6.84 -0.10
CA MET A 406 -9.98 -6.71 -1.46
C MET A 406 -10.34 -8.06 -2.09
N VAL A 407 -9.48 -9.07 -1.88
CA VAL A 407 -9.72 -10.45 -2.37
C VAL A 407 -10.96 -11.07 -1.72
N ARG A 408 -11.22 -10.77 -0.46
CA ARG A 408 -12.43 -11.26 0.25
C ARG A 408 -13.72 -10.56 -0.19
N GLU A 409 -13.61 -9.31 -0.63
CA GLU A 409 -14.76 -8.50 -1.07
C GLU A 409 -15.15 -8.75 -2.53
N CYS A 410 -14.24 -9.20 -3.38
CA CYS A 410 -14.51 -9.43 -4.80
C CYS A 410 -14.97 -10.87 -5.07
N ALA A 411 -15.89 -11.00 -6.02
CA ALA A 411 -16.37 -12.32 -6.47
C ALA A 411 -15.35 -13.07 -7.32
N LEU A 412 -14.53 -12.34 -8.07
CA LEU A 412 -13.49 -12.87 -8.94
C LEU A 412 -12.13 -12.27 -8.56
N THR A 413 -11.06 -13.05 -8.77
CA THR A 413 -9.73 -12.66 -8.34
C THR A 413 -8.65 -13.20 -9.26
N TYR A 414 -7.64 -12.37 -9.55
CA TYR A 414 -6.36 -12.81 -10.10
C TYR A 414 -5.23 -12.40 -9.17
N ILE A 415 -4.47 -13.37 -8.66
CA ILE A 415 -3.33 -13.12 -7.77
C ILE A 415 -2.07 -13.04 -8.62
N THR A 416 -1.36 -11.91 -8.56
CA THR A 416 -0.19 -11.64 -9.40
C THR A 416 1.06 -12.38 -8.97
N ARG A 417 1.11 -12.91 -7.75
CA ARG A 417 2.26 -13.68 -7.21
C ARG A 417 3.62 -13.00 -7.37
N ALA A 418 3.63 -11.65 -7.37
CA ALA A 418 4.87 -10.87 -7.51
C ALA A 418 5.83 -11.03 -6.31
N GLY A 419 5.42 -11.76 -5.28
CA GLY A 419 6.14 -11.86 -4.02
C GLY A 419 6.01 -10.58 -3.18
N VAL A 420 6.80 -10.49 -2.12
CA VAL A 420 6.81 -9.31 -1.23
C VAL A 420 7.47 -8.13 -1.95
N GLU A 421 6.87 -6.96 -1.89
CA GLU A 421 7.40 -5.69 -2.38
C GLU A 421 7.48 -4.71 -1.21
N ILE A 422 8.70 -4.30 -0.84
CA ILE A 422 9.02 -3.51 0.36
C ILE A 422 9.26 -2.03 0.01
N GLY A 423 9.94 -1.77 -1.11
CA GLY A 423 10.15 -0.40 -1.58
C GLY A 423 8.83 0.34 -1.70
N VAL A 424 8.75 1.56 -1.16
CA VAL A 424 7.51 2.35 -1.16
C VAL A 424 7.04 2.60 -2.59
N ALA A 425 7.93 3.00 -3.48
CA ALA A 425 7.66 3.14 -4.90
C ALA A 425 7.51 1.76 -5.56
N SER A 426 6.32 1.44 -6.05
CA SER A 426 6.03 0.13 -6.68
C SER A 426 6.75 -0.04 -8.01
N THR A 427 7.27 -1.24 -8.25
CA THR A 427 7.99 -1.61 -9.48
C THR A 427 7.48 -2.93 -10.05
N LYS A 428 7.85 -4.07 -9.48
CA LYS A 428 7.40 -5.40 -9.94
C LYS A 428 5.88 -5.60 -9.82
N ALA A 429 5.24 -4.97 -8.83
CA ALA A 429 3.78 -5.00 -8.73
C ALA A 429 3.10 -4.40 -9.98
N PHE A 430 3.65 -3.32 -10.55
CA PHE A 430 3.09 -2.70 -11.75
C PHE A 430 3.16 -3.61 -12.97
N THR A 431 4.33 -4.18 -13.25
CA THR A 431 4.52 -5.08 -14.41
C THR A 431 3.69 -6.35 -14.30
N THR A 432 3.56 -6.90 -13.10
CA THR A 432 2.70 -8.08 -12.86
C THR A 432 1.21 -7.76 -12.92
N GLN A 433 0.79 -6.54 -12.50
CA GLN A 433 -0.57 -6.04 -12.72
C GLN A 433 -0.88 -5.93 -14.22
N LEU A 434 0.03 -5.39 -15.02
CA LEU A 434 -0.13 -5.32 -16.47
C LEU A 434 -0.30 -6.71 -17.09
N ALA A 435 0.49 -7.71 -16.65
CA ALA A 435 0.35 -9.08 -17.12
C ALA A 435 -1.01 -9.69 -16.76
N GLY A 436 -1.48 -9.51 -15.52
CA GLY A 436 -2.81 -9.97 -15.09
C GLY A 436 -3.95 -9.28 -15.84
N LEU A 437 -3.84 -7.99 -16.10
CA LEU A 437 -4.81 -7.21 -16.88
C LEU A 437 -4.82 -7.62 -18.36
N TYR A 438 -3.65 -7.96 -18.89
CA TYR A 438 -3.57 -8.48 -20.25
C TYR A 438 -4.25 -9.85 -20.38
N LEU A 439 -4.04 -10.76 -19.43
CA LEU A 439 -4.77 -12.03 -19.35
C LEU A 439 -6.28 -11.82 -19.24
N LEU A 440 -6.74 -10.85 -18.44
CA LEU A 440 -8.16 -10.47 -18.36
C LEU A 440 -8.68 -10.00 -19.73
N THR A 441 -7.90 -9.19 -20.42
CA THR A 441 -8.25 -8.71 -21.77
C THR A 441 -8.42 -9.88 -22.74
N LEU A 442 -7.47 -10.82 -22.76
CA LEU A 442 -7.52 -11.99 -23.62
C LEU A 442 -8.71 -12.90 -23.28
N ALA A 443 -8.99 -13.11 -21.97
CA ALA A 443 -10.13 -13.92 -21.53
C ALA A 443 -11.47 -13.30 -21.97
N LEU A 444 -11.65 -12.00 -21.80
CA LEU A 444 -12.83 -11.29 -22.29
C LEU A 444 -12.92 -11.30 -23.81
N ALA A 445 -11.80 -11.14 -24.53
CA ALA A 445 -11.75 -11.24 -25.98
C ALA A 445 -12.20 -12.62 -26.48
N LYS A 446 -11.75 -13.69 -25.81
CA LYS A 446 -12.11 -15.07 -26.14
C LYS A 446 -13.59 -15.31 -25.94
N VAL A 447 -14.16 -14.94 -24.79
CA VAL A 447 -15.60 -15.06 -24.50
C VAL A 447 -16.45 -14.29 -25.53
N ARG A 448 -15.94 -13.15 -26.00
CA ARG A 448 -16.62 -12.32 -27.02
C ARG A 448 -16.36 -12.75 -28.45
N GLY A 449 -15.67 -13.88 -28.67
CA GLY A 449 -15.35 -14.41 -29.99
C GLY A 449 -14.39 -13.56 -30.82
N ARG A 450 -13.55 -12.73 -30.16
CA ARG A 450 -12.59 -11.82 -30.80
C ARG A 450 -11.15 -12.34 -30.77
N LEU A 451 -10.90 -13.52 -30.20
CA LEU A 451 -9.59 -14.14 -30.09
C LEU A 451 -9.67 -15.54 -30.73
N SER A 452 -8.97 -15.73 -31.83
CA SER A 452 -8.84 -17.05 -32.45
C SER A 452 -7.76 -17.87 -31.73
N ASP A 453 -7.79 -19.20 -31.88
CA ASP A 453 -6.82 -20.12 -31.28
C ASP A 453 -5.38 -19.78 -31.72
N ALA A 454 -5.17 -19.37 -32.96
CA ALA A 454 -3.86 -18.96 -33.46
C ALA A 454 -3.36 -17.66 -32.82
N GLN A 455 -4.25 -16.69 -32.61
CA GLN A 455 -3.93 -15.45 -31.89
C GLN A 455 -3.64 -15.73 -30.42
N GLU A 456 -4.47 -16.55 -29.76
CA GLU A 456 -4.23 -16.97 -28.37
C GLU A 456 -2.85 -17.61 -28.20
N ALA A 457 -2.49 -18.54 -29.09
CA ALA A 457 -1.18 -19.19 -29.05
C ALA A 457 -0.02 -18.20 -29.23
N ALA A 458 -0.18 -17.21 -30.10
CA ALA A 458 0.82 -16.16 -30.33
C ALA A 458 0.98 -15.25 -29.10
N GLU A 459 -0.14 -14.83 -28.49
CA GLU A 459 -0.13 -13.96 -27.30
C GLU A 459 0.45 -14.67 -26.06
N LEU A 460 0.09 -15.94 -25.84
CA LEU A 460 0.66 -16.76 -24.78
C LEU A 460 2.17 -16.98 -24.97
N LYS A 461 2.60 -17.18 -26.20
CA LYS A 461 4.05 -17.27 -26.51
C LYS A 461 4.77 -15.97 -26.17
N ALA A 462 4.20 -14.82 -26.54
CA ALA A 462 4.76 -13.51 -26.24
C ALA A 462 4.83 -13.26 -24.74
N LEU A 463 3.74 -13.55 -23.98
CA LEU A 463 3.70 -13.47 -22.52
C LEU A 463 4.80 -14.32 -21.85
N ARG A 464 4.93 -15.59 -22.27
CA ARG A 464 5.95 -16.49 -21.70
C ARG A 464 7.38 -16.09 -22.03
N HIS A 465 7.59 -15.31 -23.08
CA HIS A 465 8.92 -14.77 -23.45
C HIS A 465 9.26 -13.47 -22.72
N LEU A 466 8.29 -12.78 -22.09
CA LEU A 466 8.52 -11.52 -21.38
C LEU A 466 9.69 -11.55 -20.38
N PRO A 467 9.89 -12.61 -19.55
CA PRO A 467 11.02 -12.66 -18.64
C PRO A 467 12.37 -12.51 -19.34
N VAL A 468 12.52 -13.12 -20.51
CA VAL A 468 13.77 -13.03 -21.33
C VAL A 468 13.91 -11.63 -21.94
N ALA A 469 12.82 -11.07 -22.49
CA ALA A 469 12.83 -9.72 -23.04
C ALA A 469 13.18 -8.66 -22.00
N LEU A 470 12.68 -8.82 -20.76
CA LEU A 470 13.02 -7.92 -19.66
C LEU A 470 14.48 -8.02 -19.21
N GLN A 471 15.11 -9.19 -19.27
CA GLN A 471 16.56 -9.30 -19.01
C GLN A 471 17.37 -8.46 -19.99
N ALA A 472 16.97 -8.41 -21.26
CA ALA A 472 17.61 -7.55 -22.26
C ALA A 472 17.42 -6.06 -21.95
N VAL A 473 16.25 -5.66 -21.42
CA VAL A 473 15.99 -4.27 -20.96
C VAL A 473 16.84 -3.93 -19.73
N LEU A 474 16.92 -4.82 -18.74
CA LEU A 474 17.74 -4.61 -17.54
C LEU A 474 19.23 -4.47 -17.86
N ALA A 475 19.71 -5.09 -18.94
CA ALA A 475 21.09 -4.94 -19.41
C ALA A 475 21.43 -3.51 -19.92
N LEU A 476 20.42 -2.64 -20.10
CA LEU A 476 20.61 -1.23 -20.46
C LEU A 476 21.01 -0.36 -19.26
N GLU A 477 20.99 -0.89 -18.04
CA GLU A 477 21.29 -0.17 -16.80
C GLU A 477 22.52 0.74 -16.88
N PRO A 478 23.70 0.31 -17.43
CA PRO A 478 24.88 1.18 -17.50
C PRO A 478 24.66 2.46 -18.31
N GLN A 479 23.87 2.41 -19.38
CA GLN A 479 23.52 3.59 -20.18
C GLN A 479 22.57 4.52 -19.41
N ILE A 480 21.65 3.95 -18.64
CA ILE A 480 20.68 4.70 -17.83
C ILE A 480 21.39 5.39 -16.65
N ILE A 481 22.40 4.75 -16.05
CA ILE A 481 23.22 5.37 -15.00
C ILE A 481 23.87 6.65 -15.53
N ALA A 482 24.41 6.63 -16.75
CA ALA A 482 25.02 7.83 -17.35
C ALA A 482 23.99 8.99 -17.47
N TRP A 483 22.74 8.70 -17.84
CA TRP A 483 21.69 9.73 -17.88
C TRP A 483 21.30 10.23 -16.48
N SER A 484 21.28 9.35 -15.49
CA SER A 484 20.86 9.70 -14.13
C SER A 484 21.74 10.78 -13.48
N GLU A 485 23.00 10.88 -13.86
CA GLU A 485 23.92 11.93 -13.40
C GLU A 485 23.50 13.33 -13.89
N ASP A 486 22.96 13.43 -15.10
CA ASP A 486 22.40 14.67 -15.64
C ASP A 486 21.12 15.04 -14.91
N PHE A 487 20.22 14.06 -14.70
CA PHE A 487 18.96 14.26 -14.01
C PHE A 487 19.15 14.66 -12.54
N ALA A 488 20.16 14.16 -11.86
CA ALA A 488 20.42 14.46 -10.45
C ALA A 488 20.58 15.96 -10.16
N ARG A 489 20.92 16.76 -11.17
CA ARG A 489 21.11 18.22 -11.08
C ARG A 489 19.86 19.01 -11.48
N LYS A 490 18.79 18.34 -11.86
CA LYS A 490 17.56 18.97 -12.34
C LYS A 490 16.50 19.04 -11.25
N GLU A 491 15.66 20.07 -11.29
CA GLU A 491 14.53 20.23 -10.38
C GLU A 491 13.19 19.88 -11.04
N ASN A 492 13.15 19.86 -12.38
CA ASN A 492 11.96 19.57 -13.15
C ASN A 492 12.29 18.60 -14.29
N ALA A 493 11.31 17.79 -14.70
CA ALA A 493 11.40 16.91 -15.87
C ALA A 493 10.01 16.73 -16.50
N LEU A 494 9.96 16.65 -17.84
CA LEU A 494 8.76 16.26 -18.56
C LEU A 494 8.89 14.83 -19.08
N PHE A 495 7.78 14.11 -19.10
CA PHE A 495 7.68 12.78 -19.68
C PHE A 495 6.63 12.78 -20.78
N LEU A 496 6.96 12.16 -21.92
CA LEU A 496 6.08 12.11 -23.07
C LEU A 496 5.80 10.67 -23.49
N GLY A 497 4.54 10.39 -23.78
CA GLY A 497 4.07 9.16 -24.39
C GLY A 497 2.88 9.43 -25.30
N ARG A 498 2.52 8.47 -26.15
CA ARG A 498 1.29 8.53 -26.95
C ARG A 498 0.51 7.22 -26.86
N GLY A 499 -0.83 7.33 -26.97
CA GLY A 499 -1.70 6.17 -26.95
C GLY A 499 -1.41 5.27 -25.75
N LEU A 500 -1.18 3.99 -26.02
CA LEU A 500 -0.88 2.95 -25.02
C LEU A 500 0.31 3.27 -24.10
N HIS A 501 1.26 4.10 -24.56
CA HIS A 501 2.46 4.45 -23.80
C HIS A 501 2.36 5.77 -23.02
N TYR A 502 1.24 6.49 -23.12
CA TYR A 502 1.03 7.66 -22.26
C TYR A 502 0.91 7.28 -20.77
N PRO A 503 0.15 6.25 -20.36
CA PRO A 503 0.16 5.80 -18.97
C PRO A 503 1.53 5.34 -18.47
N ILE A 504 2.39 4.84 -19.36
CA ILE A 504 3.77 4.44 -19.03
C ILE A 504 4.63 5.68 -18.74
N ALA A 505 4.46 6.75 -19.51
CA ALA A 505 5.11 8.03 -19.22
C ALA A 505 4.64 8.62 -17.88
N LEU A 506 3.34 8.51 -17.55
CA LEU A 506 2.79 8.90 -16.25
C LEU A 506 3.44 8.12 -15.10
N GLU A 507 3.57 6.81 -15.25
CA GLU A 507 4.24 5.95 -14.25
C GLU A 507 5.72 6.31 -14.09
N GLY A 508 6.44 6.58 -15.19
CA GLY A 508 7.84 7.02 -15.13
C GLY A 508 8.00 8.35 -14.40
N ALA A 509 7.14 9.33 -14.69
CA ALA A 509 7.13 10.61 -13.99
C ALA A 509 6.79 10.44 -12.49
N LEU A 510 5.84 9.55 -12.17
CA LEU A 510 5.49 9.23 -10.78
C LEU A 510 6.71 8.64 -10.05
N LYS A 511 7.39 7.65 -10.61
CA LYS A 511 8.58 7.03 -10.00
C LYS A 511 9.67 8.07 -9.76
N LEU A 512 9.94 8.94 -10.73
CA LEU A 512 10.98 9.96 -10.56
C LEU A 512 10.63 10.94 -9.42
N LYS A 513 9.40 11.45 -9.36
CA LYS A 513 9.00 12.40 -8.31
C LYS A 513 8.98 11.77 -6.92
N GLU A 514 8.53 10.52 -6.79
CA GLU A 514 8.40 9.83 -5.50
C GLU A 514 9.72 9.70 -4.77
N ILE A 515 10.80 9.35 -5.47
CA ILE A 515 12.06 8.95 -4.83
C ILE A 515 13.19 9.97 -5.01
N SER A 516 13.18 10.79 -6.07
CA SER A 516 14.20 11.82 -6.30
C SER A 516 13.78 13.22 -5.88
N TYR A 517 12.48 13.44 -5.66
CA TYR A 517 11.85 14.72 -5.34
C TYR A 517 11.95 15.76 -6.48
N ILE A 518 12.32 15.34 -7.69
CA ILE A 518 12.24 16.15 -8.90
C ILE A 518 10.77 16.33 -9.27
N HIS A 519 10.34 17.55 -9.55
CA HIS A 519 8.99 17.81 -10.07
C HIS A 519 8.87 17.24 -11.48
N ALA A 520 8.30 16.06 -11.61
CA ALA A 520 8.15 15.35 -12.88
C ALA A 520 6.67 15.20 -13.24
N GLU A 521 6.33 15.56 -14.47
CA GLU A 521 4.97 15.42 -15.02
C GLU A 521 5.00 14.76 -16.39
N ALA A 522 3.90 14.08 -16.72
CA ALA A 522 3.76 13.44 -18.03
C ALA A 522 2.56 13.97 -18.78
N TYR A 523 2.73 14.11 -20.11
CA TYR A 523 1.68 14.55 -21.01
C TYR A 523 1.57 13.62 -22.22
N PRO A 524 0.38 13.45 -22.79
CA PRO A 524 0.28 12.95 -24.16
C PRO A 524 1.07 13.88 -25.06
N ALA A 525 2.02 13.38 -25.86
CA ALA A 525 2.92 14.24 -26.61
C ALA A 525 2.18 15.24 -27.55
N GLY A 526 0.99 14.87 -28.02
CA GLY A 526 0.14 15.75 -28.81
C GLY A 526 -0.38 16.98 -28.05
N GLU A 527 -0.48 16.92 -26.71
CA GLU A 527 -0.96 18.00 -25.86
C GLU A 527 0.09 19.07 -25.56
N LEU A 528 1.35 18.86 -25.94
CA LEU A 528 2.41 19.85 -25.75
C LEU A 528 2.00 21.26 -26.23
N LYS A 529 1.32 21.35 -27.37
CA LYS A 529 0.87 22.59 -27.98
C LYS A 529 -0.21 23.34 -27.19
N HIS A 530 -0.87 22.65 -26.27
CA HIS A 530 -1.98 23.17 -25.49
C HIS A 530 -1.55 23.65 -24.09
N GLY A 531 -0.25 24.01 -23.93
CA GLY A 531 0.28 24.63 -22.72
C GLY A 531 1.66 24.11 -22.31
N PRO A 532 1.88 22.78 -22.15
CA PRO A 532 3.14 22.26 -21.58
C PRO A 532 4.41 22.66 -22.36
N LEU A 533 4.31 22.97 -23.65
CA LEU A 533 5.43 23.39 -24.47
C LEU A 533 6.06 24.71 -23.97
N ALA A 534 5.31 25.53 -23.21
CA ALA A 534 5.82 26.75 -22.57
C ALA A 534 6.89 26.45 -21.50
N LEU A 535 6.92 25.22 -20.94
CA LEU A 535 7.87 24.80 -19.93
C LEU A 535 9.21 24.32 -20.51
N VAL A 536 9.26 24.09 -21.82
CA VAL A 536 10.45 23.54 -22.49
C VAL A 536 11.56 24.59 -22.55
N THR A 537 12.69 24.25 -21.94
CA THR A 537 13.94 25.02 -21.95
C THR A 537 15.12 24.06 -22.12
N ASP A 538 16.33 24.57 -22.29
CA ASP A 538 17.56 23.79 -22.32
C ASP A 538 17.92 23.15 -20.97
N GLN A 539 17.26 23.57 -19.88
CA GLN A 539 17.47 23.06 -18.53
C GLN A 539 16.48 21.96 -18.15
N MET A 540 15.38 21.81 -18.88
CA MET A 540 14.35 20.82 -18.57
C MET A 540 14.54 19.57 -19.45
N PRO A 541 14.92 18.42 -18.87
CA PRO A 541 14.97 17.17 -19.61
C PRO A 541 13.56 16.69 -19.96
N VAL A 542 13.43 16.19 -21.20
CA VAL A 542 12.18 15.63 -21.72
C VAL A 542 12.37 14.16 -22.03
N VAL A 543 11.88 13.29 -21.15
CA VAL A 543 11.93 11.83 -21.31
C VAL A 543 10.81 11.40 -22.25
N THR A 544 11.14 10.58 -23.23
CA THR A 544 10.16 10.13 -24.22
C THR A 544 10.18 8.61 -24.36
N VAL A 545 8.99 8.01 -24.31
CA VAL A 545 8.76 6.60 -24.64
C VAL A 545 8.39 6.52 -26.13
N ALA A 546 9.28 5.92 -26.93
CA ALA A 546 9.18 5.91 -28.39
C ALA A 546 9.11 4.48 -28.97
N PRO A 547 7.98 3.78 -28.83
CA PRO A 547 7.78 2.48 -29.46
C PRO A 547 7.67 2.60 -30.98
N ASN A 548 8.02 1.55 -31.71
CA ASN A 548 7.84 1.46 -33.16
C ASN A 548 6.39 1.05 -33.51
N ASP A 549 5.46 1.87 -33.12
CA ASP A 549 4.02 1.68 -33.36
C ASP A 549 3.47 2.66 -34.43
N ALA A 550 2.18 2.57 -34.70
CA ALA A 550 1.49 3.44 -35.67
C ALA A 550 1.54 4.94 -35.31
N LEU A 551 1.89 5.31 -34.09
CA LEU A 551 1.97 6.69 -33.63
C LEU A 551 3.39 7.25 -33.64
N LEU A 552 4.42 6.46 -34.00
CA LEU A 552 5.83 6.86 -33.96
C LEU A 552 6.10 8.13 -34.78
N GLU A 553 5.59 8.22 -36.01
CA GLU A 553 5.82 9.40 -36.85
C GLU A 553 5.16 10.69 -36.28
N LYS A 554 4.03 10.52 -35.61
CA LYS A 554 3.39 11.63 -34.87
C LYS A 554 4.19 12.05 -33.65
N LEU A 555 4.76 11.07 -32.95
CA LEU A 555 5.64 11.32 -31.81
C LEU A 555 6.91 12.05 -32.26
N LYS A 556 7.59 11.60 -33.33
CA LYS A 556 8.76 12.28 -33.90
C LYS A 556 8.47 13.76 -34.21
N SER A 557 7.29 14.07 -34.76
CA SER A 557 6.90 15.45 -35.00
C SER A 557 6.84 16.27 -33.70
N ASN A 558 6.33 15.69 -32.60
CA ASN A 558 6.30 16.36 -31.30
C ASN A 558 7.72 16.52 -30.72
N LEU A 559 8.63 15.56 -30.92
CA LEU A 559 10.03 15.70 -30.51
C LEU A 559 10.75 16.85 -31.23
N GLN A 560 10.46 17.06 -32.52
CA GLN A 560 11.00 18.22 -33.26
C GLN A 560 10.51 19.56 -32.68
N GLU A 561 9.27 19.61 -32.17
CA GLU A 561 8.75 20.83 -31.53
C GLU A 561 9.50 21.17 -30.23
N VAL A 562 9.82 20.15 -29.44
CA VAL A 562 10.65 20.27 -28.22
C VAL A 562 12.06 20.74 -28.58
N ARG A 563 12.67 20.07 -29.56
CA ARG A 563 14.02 20.37 -30.03
C ARG A 563 14.16 21.78 -30.59
N ALA A 564 13.20 22.23 -31.38
CA ALA A 564 13.19 23.58 -31.96
C ALA A 564 13.20 24.70 -30.89
N ARG A 565 12.90 24.38 -29.64
CA ARG A 565 12.92 25.29 -28.46
C ARG A 565 14.10 25.04 -27.53
N GLY A 566 15.10 24.27 -27.98
CA GLY A 566 16.31 23.97 -27.21
C GLY A 566 16.13 22.88 -26.14
N GLY A 567 14.97 22.22 -26.09
CA GLY A 567 14.72 21.15 -25.11
C GLY A 567 15.67 19.96 -25.29
N GLN A 568 16.09 19.36 -24.18
CA GLN A 568 16.95 18.18 -24.13
C GLN A 568 16.09 16.91 -24.09
N LEU A 569 16.18 16.12 -25.16
CA LEU A 569 15.40 14.90 -25.32
C LEU A 569 16.19 13.68 -24.84
N TYR A 570 15.53 12.84 -24.03
CA TYR A 570 16.02 11.55 -23.56
C TYR A 570 15.02 10.47 -23.99
N VAL A 571 15.39 9.74 -25.05
CA VAL A 571 14.44 8.90 -25.81
C VAL A 571 14.74 7.43 -25.59
N PHE A 572 13.81 6.68 -24.99
CA PHE A 572 13.81 5.23 -25.00
C PHE A 572 13.09 4.75 -26.25
N ALA A 573 13.85 4.34 -27.25
CA ALA A 573 13.35 4.01 -28.57
C ALA A 573 13.50 2.51 -28.87
N ASP A 574 12.47 1.87 -29.43
CA ASP A 574 12.58 0.49 -29.90
C ASP A 574 13.72 0.34 -30.89
N GLY A 575 14.39 -0.83 -30.87
CA GLY A 575 15.61 -1.09 -31.64
C GLY A 575 15.45 -0.96 -33.15
N ASP A 576 14.23 -1.16 -33.63
CA ASP A 576 13.84 -1.07 -35.04
C ASP A 576 13.34 0.32 -35.47
N THR A 577 13.46 1.35 -34.62
CA THR A 577 13.14 2.74 -34.95
C THR A 577 14.33 3.44 -35.61
N HIS A 578 14.06 4.55 -36.34
CA HIS A 578 15.06 5.42 -36.94
C HIS A 578 15.13 6.78 -36.19
N ILE A 579 15.45 6.72 -34.89
CA ILE A 579 15.73 7.91 -34.07
C ILE A 579 17.22 7.83 -33.69
N GLU A 580 18.02 8.83 -34.06
CA GLU A 580 19.45 8.82 -33.85
C GLU A 580 19.88 9.78 -32.73
N ASN A 581 21.05 9.49 -32.12
CA ASN A 581 21.70 10.45 -31.22
C ASN A 581 22.18 11.67 -32.00
N GLU A 582 21.79 12.84 -31.54
CA GLU A 582 22.16 14.13 -32.08
C GLU A 582 22.35 15.15 -30.94
N PRO A 583 22.96 16.32 -31.19
CA PRO A 583 23.02 17.37 -30.17
C PRO A 583 21.63 17.69 -29.61
N GLY A 584 21.43 17.52 -28.29
CA GLY A 584 20.15 17.68 -27.60
C GLY A 584 19.16 16.51 -27.76
N VAL A 585 19.58 15.39 -28.37
CA VAL A 585 18.79 14.15 -28.46
C VAL A 585 19.64 12.97 -28.02
N HIS A 586 19.33 12.42 -26.88
CA HIS A 586 19.99 11.27 -26.29
C HIS A 586 19.09 10.04 -26.47
N VAL A 587 19.59 8.96 -27.06
CA VAL A 587 18.78 7.76 -27.37
C VAL A 587 19.37 6.53 -26.70
N ILE A 588 18.55 5.82 -25.95
CA ILE A 588 18.83 4.45 -25.53
C ILE A 588 17.96 3.50 -26.36
N ARG A 589 18.61 2.54 -27.01
CA ARG A 589 17.94 1.52 -27.83
C ARG A 589 17.38 0.42 -26.96
N MET A 590 16.05 0.30 -26.98
CA MET A 590 15.32 -0.82 -26.40
C MET A 590 15.43 -2.06 -27.31
N PRO A 591 15.00 -3.26 -26.86
CA PRO A 591 14.70 -4.34 -27.79
C PRO A 591 13.74 -3.91 -28.89
N GLU A 592 13.62 -4.73 -29.96
CA GLU A 592 12.64 -4.50 -31.01
C GLU A 592 11.21 -4.44 -30.44
N HIS A 593 10.30 -3.80 -31.19
CA HIS A 593 8.92 -3.60 -30.77
C HIS A 593 8.22 -4.91 -30.35
N TYR A 594 7.56 -4.87 -29.20
CA TYR A 594 6.98 -6.05 -28.56
C TYR A 594 5.43 -6.09 -28.64
N GLY A 595 4.85 -5.50 -29.67
CA GLY A 595 3.41 -5.48 -29.88
C GLY A 595 2.63 -4.85 -28.70
N ALA A 596 1.50 -5.44 -28.37
CA ALA A 596 0.64 -4.96 -27.29
C ALA A 596 1.30 -5.03 -25.90
N LEU A 597 2.31 -5.88 -25.71
CA LEU A 597 3.05 -6.04 -24.44
C LEU A 597 4.20 -5.05 -24.29
N SER A 598 4.47 -4.20 -25.28
CA SER A 598 5.51 -3.16 -25.26
C SER A 598 5.50 -2.28 -24.00
N PRO A 599 4.34 -1.90 -23.41
CA PRO A 599 4.30 -1.14 -22.16
C PRO A 599 5.07 -1.79 -20.99
N ILE A 600 5.05 -3.12 -20.90
CA ILE A 600 5.74 -3.86 -19.83
C ILE A 600 7.26 -3.71 -19.94
N LEU A 601 7.79 -3.64 -21.16
CA LEU A 601 9.21 -3.43 -21.40
C LEU A 601 9.62 -1.98 -21.17
N HIS A 602 8.81 -1.02 -21.65
CA HIS A 602 9.16 0.40 -21.61
C HIS A 602 9.08 1.04 -20.22
N VAL A 603 8.36 0.46 -19.27
CA VAL A 603 8.32 1.00 -17.90
C VAL A 603 9.62 0.74 -17.13
N VAL A 604 10.30 -0.38 -17.40
CA VAL A 604 11.49 -0.80 -16.63
C VAL A 604 12.66 0.19 -16.72
N PRO A 605 13.04 0.71 -17.91
CA PRO A 605 14.09 1.71 -17.98
C PRO A 605 13.73 3.03 -17.29
N LEU A 606 12.43 3.39 -17.23
CA LEU A 606 11.97 4.56 -16.47
C LEU A 606 12.12 4.34 -14.96
N GLN A 607 11.87 3.13 -14.47
CA GLN A 607 12.12 2.74 -13.08
C GLN A 607 13.61 2.81 -12.74
N LEU A 608 14.48 2.30 -13.62
CA LEU A 608 15.94 2.39 -13.46
C LEU A 608 16.43 3.84 -13.46
N LEU A 609 15.92 4.67 -14.36
CA LEU A 609 16.27 6.10 -14.42
C LEU A 609 15.88 6.80 -13.10
N ALA A 610 14.68 6.57 -12.61
CA ALA A 610 14.22 7.13 -11.33
C ALA A 610 15.09 6.67 -10.16
N TYR A 611 15.38 5.35 -10.09
CA TYR A 611 16.20 4.74 -9.05
C TYR A 611 17.62 5.32 -9.01
N HIS A 612 18.33 5.34 -10.14
CA HIS A 612 19.70 5.83 -10.19
C HIS A 612 19.80 7.35 -9.99
N THR A 613 18.81 8.11 -10.47
CA THR A 613 18.71 9.55 -10.20
C THR A 613 18.54 9.82 -8.70
N ALA A 614 17.69 9.07 -8.01
CA ALA A 614 17.51 9.17 -6.57
C ALA A 614 18.80 8.81 -5.80
N CYS A 615 19.49 7.74 -6.20
CA CYS A 615 20.78 7.36 -5.65
C CYS A 615 21.84 8.47 -5.83
N ALA A 616 21.91 9.09 -7.01
CA ALA A 616 22.83 10.19 -7.30
C ALA A 616 22.50 11.45 -6.48
N ARG A 617 21.23 11.70 -6.17
CA ARG A 617 20.80 12.78 -5.28
C ARG A 617 20.97 12.45 -3.79
N GLY A 618 21.27 11.20 -3.43
CA GLY A 618 21.44 10.74 -2.05
C GLY A 618 20.12 10.68 -1.25
N THR A 619 18.99 10.52 -1.91
CA THR A 619 17.67 10.36 -1.27
C THR A 619 17.43 8.91 -0.86
N ASP A 620 16.54 8.69 0.11
CA ASP A 620 16.12 7.33 0.52
C ASP A 620 15.16 6.75 -0.54
N VAL A 621 15.63 5.80 -1.31
CA VAL A 621 14.86 5.20 -2.42
C VAL A 621 13.81 4.19 -1.94
N ASP A 622 14.04 3.54 -0.80
CA ASP A 622 13.13 2.54 -0.26
C ASP A 622 12.02 3.16 0.60
N LYS A 623 12.36 4.23 1.33
CA LYS A 623 11.45 4.93 2.25
C LYS A 623 11.51 6.44 2.00
N PRO A 624 11.05 6.92 0.85
CA PRO A 624 11.08 8.34 0.53
C PRO A 624 10.22 9.14 1.50
N ARG A 625 10.61 10.39 1.75
CA ARG A 625 9.89 11.28 2.68
C ARG A 625 8.42 11.44 2.29
N ASN A 626 7.55 11.54 3.28
CA ASN A 626 6.11 11.83 3.11
C ASN A 626 5.33 10.78 2.27
N LEU A 627 5.87 9.56 2.11
CA LEU A 627 5.18 8.48 1.39
C LEU A 627 5.15 7.20 2.24
N ALA A 628 4.13 6.40 2.04
CA ALA A 628 3.98 5.08 2.64
C ALA A 628 3.63 4.04 1.58
N LYS A 629 4.05 2.77 1.77
CA LYS A 629 3.85 1.68 0.80
C LYS A 629 2.38 1.41 0.48
N SER A 630 1.49 1.57 1.44
CA SER A 630 0.07 1.31 1.26
C SER A 630 -0.75 2.27 2.12
N VAL A 631 -1.77 2.89 1.56
CA VAL A 631 -2.64 3.87 2.22
C VAL A 631 -3.92 3.16 2.65
N THR A 632 -4.07 2.89 3.96
CA THR A 632 -5.26 2.23 4.55
C THR A 632 -6.11 3.18 5.37
N VAL A 633 -5.83 4.46 5.31
CA VAL A 633 -6.62 5.54 5.90
C VAL A 633 -6.86 6.59 4.83
N GLU A 634 -7.91 7.34 4.99
CA GLU A 634 -8.21 8.51 4.18
C GLU A 634 -7.54 9.76 4.75
#